data_92031455e38c0a04042e2e6ecb6eae87
#
_entry.id   92031455e38c0a04042e2e6ecb6eae87
#
_cell.length_a   1.000
_cell.length_b   1.000
_cell.length_c   1.000
_cell.angle_alpha   90.00
_cell.angle_beta   90.00
_cell.angle_gamma   90.00
#
_symmetry.space_group_name_H-M   'P 1'
#
loop_
_entity.id
_entity.type
_entity.pdbx_description
1 polymer ?
#
loop_
_entity_poly.entity_id
_entity_poly.type
_entity_poly.pdbx_seq_one_letter_code
_entity_poly.pdbx_strand_id
1 'polypeptide(L)'
;MKKRVSIAALLTASLLLAGCGGSAAAESASQPAAADSAGTGTAQEESSPAAEGTSEAAPAEAAEPGEAATVYFTSDISAEGLVKLYDALGWTPSGKTAVKISTGEPPASNYLRPELIGDLVKKVDGTIVECNTAYGGSRASSAMHRQVAEDHGFTAIADFDLMDEEGEVEWPVTGGTRLDKVIVGSHAENYSDWVILSHFKGHAMAGFGGAIKNVGIGISSASGKVYVHSAGTRTTGSIMHSDQDAWLEALAEMVSGFSSHVGEEHIIYINVMNRLSVDCDCDGHPAEPDIHDIGILAGTDPVALDQACVDLIYQAEGNEALVRRMEGQHGIHTLEHAEAIGLGSRTYELVSIDG
;
A
#
# COMPACT_ATOMS: atom_id res chain seq x y z
N MET A 1 21.74 20.38 -20.04
CA MET A 1 21.80 19.08 -20.76
C MET A 1 21.29 18.03 -19.75
N LYS A 2 20.05 17.61 -19.90
CA LYS A 2 19.46 16.58 -19.02
C LYS A 2 20.12 15.24 -19.32
N LYS A 3 20.75 14.61 -18.32
CA LYS A 3 21.27 13.25 -18.44
C LYS A 3 20.11 12.29 -18.18
N ARG A 4 19.72 11.54 -19.18
CA ARG A 4 18.78 10.44 -19.07
C ARG A 4 19.58 9.19 -18.71
N VAL A 5 19.18 8.52 -17.63
CA VAL A 5 19.74 7.23 -17.23
C VAL A 5 18.67 6.19 -17.48
N SER A 6 18.80 5.45 -18.56
CA SER A 6 17.94 4.29 -18.85
C SER A 6 18.53 3.07 -18.16
N ILE A 7 17.84 2.50 -17.20
CA ILE A 7 18.24 1.26 -16.52
C ILE A 7 17.39 0.13 -17.09
N ALA A 8 18.01 -0.72 -17.90
CA ALA A 8 17.41 -1.97 -18.35
C ALA A 8 17.73 -3.05 -17.29
N ALA A 9 16.74 -3.58 -16.63
CA ALA A 9 16.91 -4.68 -15.69
C ALA A 9 17.18 -5.98 -16.44
N LEU A 10 18.38 -6.54 -16.30
CA LEU A 10 18.70 -7.91 -16.70
C LEU A 10 18.65 -8.79 -15.43
N LEU A 11 17.60 -9.57 -15.31
CA LEU A 11 17.52 -10.64 -14.32
C LEU A 11 18.27 -11.87 -14.86
N THR A 12 19.40 -12.23 -14.22
CA THR A 12 19.98 -13.57 -14.34
C THR A 12 19.68 -14.37 -13.08
N ALA A 13 18.82 -15.36 -13.23
CA ALA A 13 18.54 -16.34 -12.19
C ALA A 13 19.74 -17.28 -12.01
N SER A 14 20.32 -17.32 -10.81
CA SER A 14 21.29 -18.34 -10.41
C SER A 14 20.66 -19.27 -9.38
N LEU A 15 20.34 -20.50 -9.84
CA LEU A 15 20.01 -21.64 -8.98
C LEU A 15 21.27 -22.14 -8.26
N LEU A 16 21.26 -22.24 -6.95
CA LEU A 16 22.17 -23.08 -6.18
C LEU A 16 21.40 -23.94 -5.18
N LEU A 17 21.43 -25.25 -5.44
CA LEU A 17 21.02 -26.32 -4.54
C LEU A 17 22.13 -26.63 -3.52
N ALA A 18 21.76 -26.82 -2.26
CA ALA A 18 22.34 -27.79 -1.28
C ALA A 18 21.66 -27.48 0.07
N GLY A 19 21.13 -28.38 0.87
CA GLY A 19 21.33 -29.78 1.07
C GLY A 19 21.33 -30.05 2.57
N CYS A 20 20.33 -30.80 3.07
CA CYS A 20 20.31 -31.74 4.21
C CYS A 20 20.74 -31.35 5.63
N GLY A 21 19.82 -31.69 6.55
CA GLY A 21 20.15 -32.37 7.83
C GLY A 21 19.56 -31.69 9.04
N GLY A 22 18.49 -32.21 9.61
CA GLY A 22 18.43 -33.27 10.54
C GLY A 22 17.94 -32.84 11.92
N SER A 23 16.78 -33.32 12.28
CA SER A 23 16.41 -34.15 13.45
C SER A 23 16.18 -33.44 14.80
N ALA A 24 15.06 -33.58 15.34
CA ALA A 24 14.34 -34.47 16.21
C ALA A 24 13.66 -33.75 17.37
N ALA A 25 12.40 -34.02 17.49
CA ALA A 25 11.59 -34.68 18.55
C ALA A 25 11.35 -33.84 19.80
N ALA A 26 10.22 -33.84 20.46
CA ALA A 26 9.09 -34.72 20.61
C ALA A 26 8.05 -34.08 21.57
N GLU A 27 6.83 -34.58 21.46
CA GLU A 27 5.82 -34.92 22.47
C GLU A 27 5.13 -33.80 23.25
N SER A 28 3.87 -33.85 23.56
CA SER A 28 2.78 -34.83 23.48
C SER A 28 1.45 -34.18 23.83
N ALA A 29 0.41 -34.61 23.16
CA ALA A 29 -0.87 -35.14 23.66
C ALA A 29 -1.79 -34.27 24.55
N SER A 30 -3.03 -34.05 24.11
CA SER A 30 -4.18 -34.88 24.48
C SER A 30 -5.51 -34.33 23.97
N GLN A 31 -6.27 -35.16 23.25
CA GLN A 31 -7.74 -35.09 23.13
C GLN A 31 -8.38 -35.76 24.36
N PRO A 32 -9.69 -35.53 24.61
CA PRO A 32 -10.70 -36.49 24.18
C PRO A 32 -12.00 -35.83 23.66
N ALA A 33 -12.62 -36.39 22.62
CA ALA A 33 -13.63 -37.44 22.49
C ALA A 33 -15.08 -37.02 22.77
N ALA A 34 -15.81 -36.90 21.70
CA ALA A 34 -17.05 -37.52 21.23
C ALA A 34 -18.30 -37.54 22.14
N ALA A 35 -19.43 -37.12 21.57
CA ALA A 35 -20.70 -37.84 21.72
C ALA A 35 -21.66 -37.51 20.56
N ASP A 36 -22.09 -38.55 20.00
CA ASP A 36 -23.03 -38.94 18.98
C ASP A 36 -24.48 -38.47 19.23
N SER A 37 -25.22 -38.12 18.17
CA SER A 37 -26.60 -38.61 18.03
C SER A 37 -27.14 -38.43 16.59
N ALA A 38 -27.56 -39.54 16.05
CA ALA A 38 -28.16 -39.77 14.75
C ALA A 38 -29.61 -39.25 14.68
N GLY A 39 -30.01 -38.78 13.47
CA GLY A 39 -31.39 -38.54 13.09
C GLY A 39 -31.59 -38.69 11.60
N THR A 40 -32.11 -39.83 11.20
CA THR A 40 -32.51 -40.23 9.83
C THR A 40 -33.69 -39.46 9.30
N GLY A 41 -33.68 -39.11 7.99
CA GLY A 41 -34.85 -38.64 7.25
C GLY A 41 -34.59 -38.60 5.73
N THR A 42 -35.25 -39.51 5.07
CA THR A 42 -35.24 -40.01 3.71
C THR A 42 -35.45 -38.97 2.58
N ALA A 43 -34.84 -39.34 1.47
CA ALA A 43 -34.88 -38.93 0.07
C ALA A 43 -36.20 -38.47 -0.54
N GLN A 44 -36.07 -37.54 -1.53
CA GLN A 44 -36.73 -37.71 -2.86
C GLN A 44 -35.90 -36.98 -3.93
N GLU A 45 -35.54 -37.76 -4.95
CA GLU A 45 -34.99 -37.33 -6.23
C GLU A 45 -36.10 -36.67 -7.08
N GLU A 46 -35.76 -35.57 -7.75
CA GLU A 46 -36.34 -35.26 -9.03
C GLU A 46 -35.30 -34.71 -10.01
N SER A 47 -35.27 -35.32 -11.16
CA SER A 47 -34.26 -35.23 -12.21
C SER A 47 -34.57 -34.15 -13.25
N SER A 48 -33.51 -33.40 -13.67
CA SER A 48 -33.11 -33.04 -15.04
C SER A 48 -33.87 -31.93 -15.81
N PRO A 49 -33.24 -31.28 -16.84
CA PRO A 49 -32.00 -31.62 -17.53
C PRO A 49 -31.01 -30.42 -17.72
N ALA A 50 -29.82 -30.80 -18.13
CA ALA A 50 -28.68 -29.99 -18.52
C ALA A 50 -28.94 -29.02 -19.68
N ALA A 51 -28.31 -27.83 -19.57
CA ALA A 51 -27.89 -27.06 -20.73
C ALA A 51 -26.43 -26.75 -20.55
N GLU A 52 -25.59 -27.47 -21.27
CA GLU A 52 -24.16 -27.13 -21.46
C GLU A 52 -24.08 -25.85 -22.29
N GLY A 53 -23.46 -24.85 -21.69
CA GLY A 53 -22.99 -23.65 -22.36
C GLY A 53 -21.56 -23.40 -21.85
N THR A 54 -20.59 -24.08 -22.44
CA THR A 54 -19.17 -23.74 -22.30
C THR A 54 -18.92 -22.42 -22.99
N SER A 55 -18.94 -21.34 -22.23
CA SER A 55 -18.30 -20.09 -22.65
C SER A 55 -16.84 -20.18 -22.23
N GLU A 56 -16.01 -20.60 -23.15
CA GLU A 56 -14.57 -20.48 -23.09
C GLU A 56 -14.26 -18.99 -23.11
N ALA A 57 -13.86 -18.44 -21.95
CA ALA A 57 -13.34 -17.08 -21.86
C ALA A 57 -12.03 -17.05 -22.68
N ALA A 58 -12.02 -16.24 -23.70
CA ALA A 58 -10.80 -15.95 -24.47
C ALA A 58 -9.72 -15.44 -23.51
N PRO A 59 -8.45 -15.85 -23.70
CA PRO A 59 -7.34 -15.27 -22.91
C PRO A 59 -7.34 -13.76 -23.12
N ALA A 60 -7.27 -13.00 -22.06
CA ALA A 60 -7.05 -11.56 -22.12
C ALA A 60 -5.76 -11.35 -22.93
N GLU A 61 -5.86 -10.64 -24.04
CA GLU A 61 -4.75 -10.22 -24.87
C GLU A 61 -3.82 -9.41 -23.96
N ALA A 62 -2.55 -9.83 -23.83
CA ALA A 62 -1.55 -9.10 -23.06
C ALA A 62 -1.51 -7.67 -23.61
N ALA A 63 -1.72 -6.68 -22.75
CA ALA A 63 -1.58 -5.28 -23.13
C ALA A 63 -0.20 -5.07 -23.75
N GLU A 64 -0.15 -4.41 -24.91
CA GLU A 64 1.08 -3.96 -25.55
C GLU A 64 1.89 -3.17 -24.51
N PRO A 65 3.25 -3.23 -24.48
CA PRO A 65 4.05 -2.47 -23.54
C PRO A 65 3.73 -0.99 -23.69
N GLY A 66 3.04 -0.43 -22.71
CA GLY A 66 2.74 1.00 -22.65
C GLY A 66 4.02 1.83 -22.61
N GLU A 67 3.93 3.10 -22.97
CA GLU A 67 5.01 4.06 -22.79
C GLU A 67 5.45 4.04 -21.32
N ALA A 68 6.79 4.00 -21.06
CA ALA A 68 7.32 3.93 -19.71
C ALA A 68 6.84 5.13 -18.88
N ALA A 69 6.30 4.86 -17.69
CA ALA A 69 5.83 5.91 -16.80
C ALA A 69 7.00 6.79 -16.32
N THR A 70 6.81 8.10 -16.25
CA THR A 70 7.84 9.01 -15.73
C THR A 70 7.79 9.07 -14.22
N VAL A 71 8.91 8.76 -13.55
CA VAL A 71 9.12 8.94 -12.12
C VAL A 71 10.18 10.02 -11.92
N TYR A 72 9.81 11.13 -11.27
CA TYR A 72 10.75 12.18 -10.92
C TYR A 72 11.46 11.84 -9.61
N PHE A 73 12.73 12.26 -9.51
CA PHE A 73 13.60 11.99 -8.37
C PHE A 73 14.39 13.23 -7.97
N THR A 74 14.55 13.44 -6.65
CA THR A 74 15.55 14.33 -6.07
C THR A 74 16.23 13.68 -4.86
N SER A 75 17.52 13.91 -4.71
CA SER A 75 18.28 13.55 -3.49
C SER A 75 18.10 14.56 -2.35
N ASP A 76 17.49 15.72 -2.62
CA ASP A 76 17.24 16.78 -1.64
C ASP A 76 15.98 16.47 -0.81
N ILE A 77 16.19 15.86 0.37
CA ILE A 77 15.12 15.56 1.35
C ILE A 77 14.90 16.77 2.25
N SER A 78 14.47 17.87 1.66
CA SER A 78 14.05 19.09 2.35
C SER A 78 12.64 19.51 1.93
N ALA A 79 12.01 20.41 2.67
CA ALA A 79 10.73 21.00 2.28
C ALA A 79 10.80 21.67 0.91
N GLU A 80 11.93 22.32 0.60
CA GLU A 80 12.18 22.94 -0.70
C GLU A 80 12.34 21.89 -1.81
N GLY A 81 13.11 20.81 -1.57
CA GLY A 81 13.27 19.68 -2.49
C GLY A 81 11.94 19.00 -2.80
N LEU A 82 11.11 18.76 -1.76
CA LEU A 82 9.77 18.19 -1.92
C LEU A 82 8.86 19.07 -2.80
N VAL A 83 8.86 20.39 -2.56
CA VAL A 83 8.06 21.32 -3.37
C VAL A 83 8.57 21.41 -4.81
N LYS A 84 9.89 21.43 -5.04
CA LYS A 84 10.47 21.39 -6.39
C LYS A 84 10.08 20.13 -7.15
N LEU A 85 10.10 18.98 -6.46
CA LEU A 85 9.71 17.71 -7.05
C LEU A 85 8.23 17.69 -7.43
N TYR A 86 7.35 18.20 -6.56
CA TYR A 86 5.95 18.42 -6.88
C TYR A 86 5.78 19.32 -8.11
N ASP A 87 6.51 20.44 -8.21
CA ASP A 87 6.44 21.34 -9.37
C ASP A 87 6.87 20.67 -10.68
N ALA A 88 7.79 19.71 -10.61
CA ALA A 88 8.24 18.95 -11.78
C ALA A 88 7.15 18.02 -12.35
N LEU A 89 6.16 17.60 -11.55
CA LEU A 89 5.00 16.84 -12.02
C LEU A 89 4.11 17.66 -12.96
N GLY A 90 4.09 19.01 -12.81
CA GLY A 90 3.19 19.87 -13.57
C GLY A 90 1.71 19.68 -13.24
N TRP A 91 1.40 18.96 -12.16
CA TRP A 91 0.04 18.71 -11.69
C TRP A 91 -0.44 19.87 -10.80
N THR A 92 -1.73 20.19 -10.89
CA THR A 92 -2.37 21.22 -10.07
C THR A 92 -3.75 20.72 -9.65
N PRO A 93 -4.12 20.81 -8.37
CA PRO A 93 -5.45 20.40 -7.93
C PRO A 93 -6.54 21.28 -8.55
N SER A 94 -7.68 20.67 -8.83
CA SER A 94 -8.85 21.34 -9.43
C SER A 94 -9.92 21.68 -8.39
N GLY A 95 -9.82 21.12 -7.19
CA GLY A 95 -10.80 21.29 -6.11
C GLY A 95 -10.22 21.06 -4.73
N LYS A 96 -11.03 20.53 -3.80
CA LYS A 96 -10.60 20.27 -2.43
C LYS A 96 -9.59 19.12 -2.39
N THR A 97 -8.41 19.39 -1.85
CA THR A 97 -7.28 18.45 -1.86
C THR A 97 -7.13 17.71 -0.55
N ALA A 98 -7.10 16.38 -0.62
CA ALA A 98 -6.65 15.52 0.46
C ALA A 98 -5.15 15.25 0.36
N VAL A 99 -4.40 15.44 1.44
CA VAL A 99 -3.01 15.00 1.57
C VAL A 99 -2.98 13.78 2.48
N LYS A 100 -2.85 12.60 1.89
CA LYS A 100 -2.85 11.34 2.63
C LYS A 100 -1.45 10.99 3.12
N ILE A 101 -1.31 10.94 4.42
CA ILE A 101 -0.06 10.59 5.12
C ILE A 101 -0.25 9.39 6.07
N SER A 102 0.78 9.03 6.81
CA SER A 102 0.69 8.25 8.04
C SER A 102 1.15 9.12 9.20
N THR A 103 0.29 9.36 10.19
CA THR A 103 0.61 10.16 11.38
C THR A 103 1.62 9.49 12.31
N GLY A 104 1.82 8.18 12.15
CA GLY A 104 2.77 7.40 12.95
C GLY A 104 2.25 7.01 14.33
N GLU A 105 2.72 5.89 14.84
CA GLU A 105 2.42 5.42 16.19
C GLU A 105 3.42 5.99 17.18
N PRO A 106 2.98 6.62 18.30
CA PRO A 106 3.90 7.10 19.31
C PRO A 106 4.61 5.94 20.04
N PRO A 107 5.75 6.13 20.74
CA PRO A 107 6.36 7.46 20.95
C PRO A 107 7.42 7.84 19.90
N ALA A 108 7.95 6.92 19.09
CA ALA A 108 9.17 7.14 18.33
C ALA A 108 9.16 6.64 16.88
N SER A 109 7.97 6.43 16.30
CA SER A 109 7.89 6.01 14.88
C SER A 109 8.54 7.00 13.91
N ASN A 110 8.92 6.50 12.74
CA ASN A 110 9.68 7.24 11.72
C ASN A 110 8.81 8.05 10.75
N TYR A 111 7.57 8.42 11.12
CA TYR A 111 6.66 9.18 10.28
C TYR A 111 7.29 10.45 9.67
N LEU A 112 6.77 10.89 8.52
CA LEU A 112 7.19 12.14 7.88
C LEU A 112 6.90 13.34 8.77
N ARG A 113 7.94 14.10 9.07
CA ARG A 113 7.83 15.23 10.02
C ARG A 113 7.08 16.41 9.38
N PRO A 114 6.23 17.13 10.16
CA PRO A 114 5.50 18.30 9.67
C PRO A 114 6.39 19.36 9.01
N GLU A 115 7.63 19.54 9.49
CA GLU A 115 8.59 20.48 8.94
C GLU A 115 9.00 20.15 7.51
N LEU A 116 8.99 18.86 7.14
CA LEU A 116 9.30 18.40 5.79
C LEU A 116 8.14 18.63 4.83
N ILE A 117 6.91 18.35 5.29
CA ILE A 117 5.75 18.28 4.40
C ILE A 117 4.90 19.57 4.37
N GLY A 118 5.06 20.45 5.36
CA GLY A 118 4.15 21.56 5.59
C GLY A 118 4.07 22.55 4.42
N ASP A 119 5.15 22.80 3.72
CA ASP A 119 5.16 23.72 2.58
C ASP A 119 4.43 23.13 1.37
N LEU A 120 4.53 21.81 1.13
CA LEU A 120 3.73 21.13 0.11
C LEU A 120 2.25 21.17 0.46
N VAL A 121 1.88 20.83 1.70
CA VAL A 121 0.48 20.83 2.15
C VAL A 121 -0.15 22.20 1.96
N LYS A 122 0.55 23.29 2.34
CA LYS A 122 0.10 24.66 2.09
C LYS A 122 0.00 25.00 0.61
N LYS A 123 0.96 24.54 -0.20
CA LYS A 123 1.01 24.82 -1.65
C LYS A 123 -0.19 24.27 -2.38
N VAL A 124 -0.69 23.10 -1.98
CA VAL A 124 -1.87 22.48 -2.58
C VAL A 124 -3.18 22.83 -1.87
N ASP A 125 -3.14 23.75 -0.89
CA ASP A 125 -4.28 24.10 -0.01
C ASP A 125 -4.95 22.83 0.56
N GLY A 126 -4.11 21.90 1.05
CA GLY A 126 -4.51 20.55 1.37
C GLY A 126 -4.96 20.38 2.81
N THR A 127 -5.93 19.48 3.01
CA THR A 127 -6.28 18.92 4.32
C THR A 127 -5.52 17.61 4.50
N ILE A 128 -4.85 17.43 5.64
CA ILE A 128 -4.20 16.16 5.99
C ILE A 128 -5.30 15.15 6.36
N VAL A 129 -5.27 13.98 5.72
CA VAL A 129 -6.32 12.96 5.92
C VAL A 129 -5.75 11.61 6.33
N GLU A 130 -6.48 10.92 7.21
CA GLU A 130 -6.24 9.53 7.62
C GLU A 130 -7.56 8.81 7.96
N CYS A 131 -7.49 7.49 8.17
CA CYS A 131 -8.53 6.69 8.82
C CYS A 131 -7.97 5.99 10.05
N ASN A 132 -8.84 5.70 11.03
CA ASN A 132 -8.48 4.95 12.22
C ASN A 132 -7.86 3.58 11.89
N THR A 133 -6.97 3.10 12.77
CA THR A 133 -6.36 1.78 12.60
C THR A 133 -7.33 0.67 13.04
N ALA A 134 -7.17 -0.51 12.44
CA ALA A 134 -7.97 -1.71 12.78
C ALA A 134 -7.26 -2.63 13.79
N TYR A 135 -6.13 -2.19 14.35
CA TYR A 135 -5.42 -2.84 15.45
C TYR A 135 -5.50 -1.98 16.72
N GLY A 136 -5.22 -2.56 17.86
CA GLY A 136 -5.09 -1.79 19.11
C GLY A 136 -3.84 -0.90 19.07
N GLY A 137 -3.96 0.35 19.49
CA GLY A 137 -2.87 1.32 19.51
C GLY A 137 -3.42 2.71 19.73
N SER A 138 -2.56 3.72 19.62
CA SER A 138 -2.92 5.12 19.89
C SER A 138 -3.76 5.76 18.78
N ARG A 139 -3.98 5.06 17.67
CA ARG A 139 -4.76 5.51 16.52
C ARG A 139 -6.00 4.64 16.25
N ALA A 140 -6.41 3.84 17.25
CA ALA A 140 -7.55 2.93 17.13
C ALA A 140 -8.93 3.58 17.33
N SER A 141 -8.96 4.84 17.79
CA SER A 141 -10.19 5.61 17.92
C SER A 141 -9.95 7.06 17.54
N SER A 142 -10.99 7.74 17.04
CA SER A 142 -10.87 9.11 16.52
C SER A 142 -10.31 10.08 17.57
N ALA A 143 -10.74 9.99 18.82
CA ALA A 143 -10.24 10.86 19.88
C ALA A 143 -8.74 10.67 20.14
N MET A 144 -8.27 9.41 20.18
CA MET A 144 -6.85 9.11 20.39
C MET A 144 -6.04 9.48 19.16
N HIS A 145 -6.53 9.20 17.97
CA HIS A 145 -5.84 9.49 16.72
C HIS A 145 -5.69 11.00 16.47
N ARG A 146 -6.71 11.80 16.81
CA ARG A 146 -6.61 13.27 16.79
C ARG A 146 -5.54 13.77 17.76
N GLN A 147 -5.45 13.18 18.96
CA GLN A 147 -4.39 13.52 19.92
C GLN A 147 -3.00 13.18 19.36
N VAL A 148 -2.83 12.03 18.70
CA VAL A 148 -1.55 11.68 18.02
C VAL A 148 -1.21 12.71 16.94
N ALA A 149 -2.18 13.11 16.12
CA ALA A 149 -1.95 14.12 15.09
C ALA A 149 -1.54 15.49 15.68
N GLU A 150 -2.12 15.87 16.80
CA GLU A 150 -1.75 17.09 17.55
C GLU A 150 -0.36 16.97 18.15
N ASP A 151 -0.07 15.89 18.89
CA ASP A 151 1.22 15.64 19.56
C ASP A 151 2.37 15.57 18.56
N HIS A 152 2.11 15.04 17.36
CA HIS A 152 3.08 14.96 16.27
C HIS A 152 3.16 16.25 15.43
N GLY A 153 2.35 17.27 15.72
CA GLY A 153 2.43 18.61 15.13
C GLY A 153 1.71 18.78 13.79
N PHE A 154 0.93 17.80 13.31
CA PHE A 154 0.24 17.89 12.03
C PHE A 154 -0.86 18.96 12.03
N THR A 155 -1.59 19.10 13.13
CA THR A 155 -2.65 20.12 13.28
C THR A 155 -2.12 21.56 13.32
N ALA A 156 -0.80 21.73 13.50
CA ALA A 156 -0.16 23.05 13.46
C ALA A 156 0.15 23.51 12.02
N ILE A 157 0.18 22.60 11.04
CA ILE A 157 0.52 22.91 9.66
C ILE A 157 -0.67 22.95 8.70
N ALA A 158 -1.76 22.22 9.01
CA ALA A 158 -2.97 22.15 8.19
C ALA A 158 -4.16 21.64 9.00
N ASP A 159 -5.36 21.71 8.42
CA ASP A 159 -6.52 20.97 8.92
C ASP A 159 -6.27 19.47 8.86
N PHE A 160 -6.80 18.75 9.86
CA PHE A 160 -6.68 17.31 9.98
C PHE A 160 -8.05 16.64 10.01
N ASP A 161 -8.29 15.71 9.09
CA ASP A 161 -9.55 14.99 8.95
C ASP A 161 -9.36 13.47 9.09
N LEU A 162 -10.14 12.88 10.00
CA LEU A 162 -10.29 11.43 10.13
C LEU A 162 -11.49 10.99 9.29
N MET A 163 -11.23 10.49 8.11
CA MET A 163 -12.24 10.24 7.10
C MET A 163 -13.31 9.22 7.51
N ASP A 164 -12.98 8.32 8.43
CA ASP A 164 -13.90 7.29 8.94
C ASP A 164 -14.55 7.63 10.30
N GLU A 165 -14.43 8.88 10.77
CA GLU A 165 -14.99 9.31 12.05
C GLU A 165 -16.53 9.32 12.05
N GLU A 166 -17.14 9.68 10.92
CA GLU A 166 -18.60 9.77 10.77
C GLU A 166 -19.20 8.59 10.00
N GLY A 167 -18.38 7.57 9.68
CA GLY A 167 -18.82 6.37 9.00
C GLY A 167 -17.96 5.99 7.79
N GLU A 168 -18.52 5.14 6.94
CA GLU A 168 -17.83 4.59 5.78
C GLU A 168 -18.75 4.52 4.57
N VAL A 169 -18.15 4.50 3.37
CA VAL A 169 -18.82 4.31 2.09
C VAL A 169 -18.16 3.19 1.32
N GLU A 170 -18.93 2.57 0.42
CA GLU A 170 -18.46 1.48 -0.41
C GLU A 170 -18.41 1.94 -1.88
N TRP A 171 -17.28 1.72 -2.56
CA TRP A 171 -17.13 1.94 -3.98
C TRP A 171 -16.83 0.62 -4.69
N PRO A 172 -17.41 0.35 -5.87
CA PRO A 172 -17.22 -0.91 -6.57
C PRO A 172 -15.78 -1.08 -7.09
N VAL A 173 -15.27 -2.31 -7.08
CA VAL A 173 -14.04 -2.69 -7.78
C VAL A 173 -14.44 -3.43 -9.05
N THR A 174 -14.01 -2.94 -10.20
CA THR A 174 -14.27 -3.58 -11.49
C THR A 174 -13.10 -4.51 -11.84
N GLY A 175 -13.41 -5.76 -12.12
CA GLY A 175 -12.39 -6.74 -12.53
C GLY A 175 -11.54 -7.29 -11.37
N GLY A 176 -11.86 -6.98 -10.12
CA GLY A 176 -11.17 -7.54 -8.96
C GLY A 176 -11.38 -9.05 -8.84
N THR A 177 -10.34 -9.74 -8.41
CA THR A 177 -10.36 -11.19 -8.16
C THR A 177 -10.48 -11.50 -6.67
N ARG A 178 -10.13 -10.54 -5.82
CA ARG A 178 -10.16 -10.60 -4.35
C ARG A 178 -11.22 -9.69 -3.76
N LEU A 179 -11.37 -8.48 -4.31
CA LEU A 179 -12.29 -7.47 -3.83
C LEU A 179 -13.38 -7.20 -4.87
N ASP A 180 -14.63 -7.14 -4.42
CA ASP A 180 -15.77 -6.65 -5.22
C ASP A 180 -16.04 -5.16 -4.96
N LYS A 181 -15.48 -4.62 -3.88
CA LYS A 181 -15.62 -3.24 -3.44
C LYS A 181 -14.42 -2.77 -2.63
N VAL A 182 -14.30 -1.46 -2.47
CA VAL A 182 -13.46 -0.83 -1.45
C VAL A 182 -14.35 -0.20 -0.39
N ILE A 183 -13.91 -0.20 0.87
CA ILE A 183 -14.65 0.38 2.00
C ILE A 183 -13.76 1.47 2.60
N VAL A 184 -14.12 2.71 2.34
CA VAL A 184 -13.33 3.90 2.71
C VAL A 184 -14.06 4.75 3.75
N GLY A 185 -13.33 5.63 4.43
CA GLY A 185 -13.98 6.59 5.32
C GLY A 185 -14.94 7.51 4.55
N SER A 186 -16.13 7.81 5.12
CA SER A 186 -17.19 8.56 4.43
C SER A 186 -16.75 9.95 3.98
N HIS A 187 -15.80 10.57 4.69
CA HIS A 187 -15.28 11.89 4.31
C HIS A 187 -14.39 11.86 3.06
N ALA A 188 -14.00 10.69 2.54
CA ALA A 188 -13.29 10.59 1.27
C ALA A 188 -14.07 11.24 0.12
N GLU A 189 -15.42 11.24 0.18
CA GLU A 189 -16.30 11.90 -0.78
C GLU A 189 -16.22 13.45 -0.75
N ASN A 190 -15.59 14.03 0.26
CA ASN A 190 -15.42 15.47 0.36
C ASN A 190 -14.24 16.02 -0.46
N TYR A 191 -13.42 15.14 -1.03
CA TYR A 191 -12.19 15.50 -1.73
C TYR A 191 -12.23 15.08 -3.18
N SER A 192 -11.85 16.01 -4.06
CA SER A 192 -11.74 15.76 -5.50
C SER A 192 -10.33 15.44 -5.94
N ASP A 193 -9.33 15.94 -5.22
CA ASP A 193 -7.93 15.80 -5.60
C ASP A 193 -7.11 15.20 -4.46
N TRP A 194 -6.09 14.39 -4.80
CA TRP A 194 -5.36 13.60 -3.82
C TRP A 194 -3.85 13.67 -4.02
N VAL A 195 -3.15 14.01 -2.97
CA VAL A 195 -1.71 13.87 -2.85
C VAL A 195 -1.44 12.70 -1.90
N ILE A 196 -1.01 11.57 -2.45
CA ILE A 196 -0.63 10.40 -1.66
C ILE A 196 0.84 10.56 -1.27
N LEU A 197 1.07 11.11 -0.07
CA LEU A 197 2.40 11.42 0.43
C LEU A 197 2.83 10.32 1.41
N SER A 198 3.74 9.48 0.95
CA SER A 198 4.13 8.25 1.65
C SER A 198 5.55 8.33 2.18
N HIS A 199 5.75 7.88 3.40
CA HIS A 199 7.05 7.47 3.87
C HIS A 199 7.33 6.06 3.34
N PHE A 200 8.36 5.89 2.49
CA PHE A 200 8.76 4.57 1.99
C PHE A 200 9.67 3.87 3.00
N LYS A 201 9.39 2.62 3.33
CA LYS A 201 10.11 1.84 4.37
C LYS A 201 9.73 0.36 4.30
N GLY A 202 10.36 -0.46 5.14
CA GLY A 202 9.92 -1.84 5.39
C GLY A 202 8.54 -1.93 6.03
N HIS A 203 7.94 -3.11 5.91
CA HIS A 203 6.67 -3.42 6.55
C HIS A 203 6.58 -4.89 6.94
N ALA A 204 6.17 -5.16 8.19
CA ALA A 204 6.16 -6.50 8.76
C ALA A 204 5.31 -7.50 7.98
N MET A 205 4.22 -7.05 7.35
CA MET A 205 3.29 -7.92 6.60
C MET A 205 3.43 -7.75 5.09
N ALA A 206 3.59 -6.53 4.56
CA ALA A 206 3.63 -6.27 3.11
C ALA A 206 5.05 -6.32 2.49
N GLY A 207 6.08 -6.57 3.30
CA GLY A 207 7.46 -6.47 2.85
C GLY A 207 7.96 -5.03 2.83
N PHE A 208 7.26 -4.13 2.16
CA PHE A 208 7.49 -2.68 2.17
C PHE A 208 6.18 -1.89 2.25
N GLY A 209 6.28 -0.61 2.49
CA GLY A 209 5.18 0.34 2.45
C GLY A 209 5.55 1.57 1.66
N GLY A 210 4.86 1.81 0.55
CA GLY A 210 4.97 2.95 -0.33
C GLY A 210 3.59 3.51 -0.67
N ALA A 211 3.42 4.04 -1.88
CA ALA A 211 2.19 4.64 -2.37
C ALA A 211 1.01 3.66 -2.36
N ILE A 212 1.20 2.46 -2.92
CA ILE A 212 0.14 1.43 -2.98
C ILE A 212 -0.36 1.10 -1.58
N LYS A 213 0.54 0.87 -0.61
CA LYS A 213 0.12 0.56 0.75
C LYS A 213 -0.51 1.75 1.46
N ASN A 214 -0.04 2.98 1.22
CA ASN A 214 -0.61 4.18 1.83
C ASN A 214 -2.07 4.40 1.40
N VAL A 215 -2.40 4.15 0.15
CA VAL A 215 -3.79 4.10 -0.34
C VAL A 215 -4.49 2.88 0.22
N GLY A 216 -3.99 1.68 -0.07
CA GLY A 216 -4.65 0.41 0.15
C GLY A 216 -5.11 0.16 1.58
N ILE A 217 -4.30 0.58 2.56
CA ILE A 217 -4.65 0.50 3.98
C ILE A 217 -5.03 1.86 4.54
N GLY A 218 -4.36 2.93 4.12
CA GLY A 218 -4.51 4.22 4.78
C GLY A 218 -5.84 4.92 4.51
N ILE A 219 -6.46 4.74 3.35
CA ILE A 219 -7.75 5.33 2.98
C ILE A 219 -8.91 4.41 3.40
N SER A 220 -8.67 3.11 3.51
CA SER A 220 -9.66 2.16 4.01
C SER A 220 -10.13 2.55 5.42
N SER A 221 -11.44 2.48 5.68
CA SER A 221 -11.99 2.56 7.04
C SER A 221 -11.48 1.41 7.91
N ALA A 222 -11.80 1.42 9.20
CA ALA A 222 -11.41 0.30 10.08
C ALA A 222 -11.94 -1.05 9.58
N SER A 223 -13.20 -1.11 9.11
CA SER A 223 -13.78 -2.32 8.51
C SER A 223 -13.18 -2.64 7.14
N GLY A 224 -12.89 -1.61 6.34
CA GLY A 224 -12.21 -1.73 5.06
C GLY A 224 -10.80 -2.31 5.19
N LYS A 225 -10.05 -1.91 6.22
CA LYS A 225 -8.74 -2.52 6.53
C LYS A 225 -8.86 -4.03 6.79
N VAL A 226 -9.88 -4.45 7.56
CA VAL A 226 -10.13 -5.89 7.78
C VAL A 226 -10.51 -6.58 6.48
N TYR A 227 -11.31 -5.92 5.64
CA TYR A 227 -11.73 -6.45 4.35
C TYR A 227 -10.55 -6.69 3.41
N VAL A 228 -9.66 -5.70 3.24
CA VAL A 228 -8.43 -5.84 2.45
C VAL A 228 -7.52 -6.92 3.04
N HIS A 229 -7.25 -6.89 4.35
CA HIS A 229 -6.39 -7.89 5.00
C HIS A 229 -6.93 -9.33 4.92
N SER A 230 -8.23 -9.49 4.77
CA SER A 230 -8.87 -10.80 4.60
C SER A 230 -9.09 -11.19 3.14
N ALA A 231 -8.54 -10.44 2.18
CA ALA A 231 -8.78 -10.65 0.76
C ALA A 231 -10.29 -10.76 0.43
N GLY A 232 -11.07 -9.78 0.90
CA GLY A 232 -12.49 -9.65 0.59
C GLY A 232 -13.44 -10.57 1.37
N THR A 233 -12.96 -11.34 2.36
CA THR A 233 -13.80 -12.38 2.99
C THR A 233 -14.56 -11.92 4.24
N ARG A 234 -14.15 -10.83 4.90
CA ARG A 234 -14.76 -10.33 6.14
C ARG A 234 -14.46 -8.86 6.37
N THR A 235 -15.33 -8.18 7.11
CA THR A 235 -15.22 -6.75 7.49
C THR A 235 -14.99 -6.54 8.98
N THR A 236 -14.96 -7.60 9.76
CA THR A 236 -14.76 -7.55 11.23
C THR A 236 -13.77 -8.60 11.71
N GLY A 237 -13.20 -8.38 12.88
CA GLY A 237 -12.26 -9.30 13.52
C GLY A 237 -10.80 -8.93 13.31
N SER A 238 -9.92 -9.92 13.24
CA SER A 238 -8.48 -9.72 13.17
C SER A 238 -8.03 -9.21 11.80
N ILE A 239 -7.01 -8.36 11.76
CA ILE A 239 -6.29 -7.98 10.54
C ILE A 239 -5.24 -9.01 10.11
N MET A 240 -5.07 -10.11 10.85
CA MET A 240 -4.14 -11.17 10.43
C MET A 240 -4.72 -11.90 9.22
N HIS A 241 -3.98 -11.93 8.13
CA HIS A 241 -4.33 -12.68 6.92
C HIS A 241 -3.91 -14.15 7.05
N SER A 242 -4.56 -15.01 6.28
CA SER A 242 -4.25 -16.44 6.20
C SER A 242 -3.51 -16.82 4.92
N ASP A 243 -3.54 -15.96 3.92
CA ASP A 243 -2.90 -16.12 2.62
C ASP A 243 -2.18 -14.83 2.27
N GLN A 244 -0.86 -14.91 2.17
CA GLN A 244 0.01 -13.76 1.96
C GLN A 244 -0.22 -13.12 0.59
N ASP A 245 -0.24 -13.93 -0.47
CA ASP A 245 -0.34 -13.43 -1.84
C ASP A 245 -1.75 -12.86 -2.10
N ALA A 246 -2.80 -13.55 -1.64
CA ALA A 246 -4.17 -13.05 -1.75
C ALA A 246 -4.37 -11.68 -1.05
N TRP A 247 -3.70 -11.46 0.08
CA TRP A 247 -3.73 -10.17 0.76
C TRP A 247 -3.00 -9.07 -0.02
N LEU A 248 -1.82 -9.39 -0.59
CA LEU A 248 -1.05 -8.46 -1.42
C LEU A 248 -1.81 -8.09 -2.70
N GLU A 249 -2.52 -9.04 -3.30
CA GLU A 249 -3.40 -8.81 -4.45
C GLU A 249 -4.58 -7.90 -4.06
N ALA A 250 -5.24 -8.17 -2.94
CA ALA A 250 -6.32 -7.32 -2.42
C ALA A 250 -5.85 -5.88 -2.15
N LEU A 251 -4.59 -5.71 -1.73
CA LEU A 251 -4.01 -4.39 -1.52
C LEU A 251 -3.93 -3.59 -2.83
N ALA A 252 -3.50 -4.22 -3.92
CA ALA A 252 -3.47 -3.61 -5.25
C ALA A 252 -4.87 -3.33 -5.80
N GLU A 253 -5.81 -4.28 -5.63
CA GLU A 253 -7.21 -4.12 -6.06
C GLU A 253 -7.93 -2.99 -5.31
N MET A 254 -7.59 -2.77 -4.03
CA MET A 254 -8.11 -1.60 -3.30
C MET A 254 -7.66 -0.29 -3.95
N VAL A 255 -6.40 -0.18 -4.37
CA VAL A 255 -5.90 1.02 -5.06
C VAL A 255 -6.58 1.19 -6.41
N SER A 256 -6.78 0.12 -7.17
CA SER A 256 -7.51 0.15 -8.44
C SER A 256 -8.94 0.65 -8.27
N GLY A 257 -9.67 0.15 -7.27
CA GLY A 257 -11.03 0.61 -6.97
C GLY A 257 -11.08 2.09 -6.56
N PHE A 258 -10.13 2.52 -5.73
CA PHE A 258 -9.99 3.91 -5.33
C PHE A 258 -9.68 4.82 -6.52
N SER A 259 -8.66 4.50 -7.32
CA SER A 259 -8.25 5.30 -8.48
C SER A 259 -9.34 5.38 -9.55
N SER A 260 -10.05 4.27 -9.79
CA SER A 260 -11.18 4.24 -10.73
C SER A 260 -12.36 5.10 -10.28
N HIS A 261 -12.59 5.24 -8.97
CA HIS A 261 -13.67 6.07 -8.43
C HIS A 261 -13.31 7.57 -8.46
N VAL A 262 -12.08 7.90 -8.04
CA VAL A 262 -11.61 9.29 -7.96
C VAL A 262 -11.28 9.88 -9.33
N GLY A 263 -10.70 9.08 -10.23
CA GLY A 263 -10.08 9.49 -11.48
C GLY A 263 -8.57 9.63 -11.34
N GLU A 264 -7.81 8.94 -12.17
CA GLU A 264 -6.34 8.88 -12.09
C GLU A 264 -5.69 10.26 -12.23
N GLU A 265 -6.28 11.15 -13.03
CA GLU A 265 -5.83 12.53 -13.25
C GLU A 265 -5.90 13.40 -11.99
N HIS A 266 -6.69 12.98 -11.01
CA HIS A 266 -6.89 13.67 -9.73
C HIS A 266 -5.96 13.17 -8.62
N ILE A 267 -5.04 12.25 -8.94
CA ILE A 267 -4.18 11.62 -7.95
C ILE A 267 -2.71 11.77 -8.35
N ILE A 268 -1.90 12.23 -7.41
CA ILE A 268 -0.44 12.13 -7.50
C ILE A 268 0.13 11.35 -6.31
N TYR A 269 1.25 10.72 -6.55
CA TYR A 269 1.93 9.88 -5.59
C TYR A 269 3.34 10.40 -5.34
N ILE A 270 3.73 10.48 -4.06
CA ILE A 270 5.06 10.91 -3.63
C ILE A 270 5.55 9.94 -2.57
N ASN A 271 6.73 9.37 -2.77
CA ASN A 271 7.42 8.54 -1.80
C ASN A 271 8.68 9.23 -1.27
N VAL A 272 8.78 9.40 0.04
CA VAL A 272 9.97 9.92 0.71
C VAL A 272 10.75 8.74 1.26
N MET A 273 11.98 8.58 0.79
CA MET A 273 12.89 7.48 1.13
C MET A 273 13.94 7.95 2.14
N ASN A 274 13.47 8.28 3.34
CA ASN A 274 14.32 8.63 4.50
C ASN A 274 14.02 7.69 5.66
N ARG A 275 14.94 7.58 6.62
CA ARG A 275 14.78 6.69 7.78
C ARG A 275 14.28 5.30 7.40
N LEU A 276 14.97 4.67 6.46
CA LEU A 276 14.58 3.43 5.78
C LEU A 276 14.68 2.20 6.69
N SER A 277 13.86 2.18 7.74
CA SER A 277 13.76 1.06 8.68
C SER A 277 13.08 -0.15 8.04
N VAL A 278 13.37 -1.34 8.56
CA VAL A 278 12.61 -2.58 8.24
C VAL A 278 11.19 -2.55 8.80
N ASP A 279 10.90 -1.64 9.74
CA ASP A 279 9.61 -1.50 10.40
C ASP A 279 8.88 -0.25 9.90
N CYS A 280 7.55 -0.28 9.97
CA CYS A 280 6.73 0.81 9.47
C CYS A 280 6.37 1.81 10.57
N ASP A 281 5.75 2.93 10.16
CA ASP A 281 5.26 3.97 11.08
C ASP A 281 4.14 3.50 12.02
N CYS A 282 3.65 2.27 11.85
CA CYS A 282 2.73 1.62 12.79
C CYS A 282 3.45 0.99 14.00
N ASP A 283 4.77 1.02 14.03
CA ASP A 283 5.59 0.63 15.18
C ASP A 283 6.09 1.88 15.91
N GLY A 284 5.77 1.98 17.19
CA GLY A 284 6.25 3.08 18.04
C GLY A 284 7.73 2.96 18.45
N HIS A 285 8.39 1.85 18.13
CA HIS A 285 9.81 1.57 18.44
C HIS A 285 10.47 0.84 17.26
N PRO A 286 10.48 1.45 16.06
CA PRO A 286 11.06 0.80 14.88
C PRO A 286 12.56 0.55 15.05
N ALA A 287 13.06 -0.48 14.37
CA ALA A 287 14.49 -0.71 14.27
C ALA A 287 15.20 0.50 13.61
N GLU A 288 16.43 0.77 14.04
CA GLU A 288 17.26 1.78 13.37
C GLU A 288 17.49 1.37 11.90
N PRO A 289 17.47 2.34 10.97
CA PRO A 289 17.76 2.06 9.57
C PRO A 289 19.21 1.61 9.36
N ASP A 290 19.39 0.58 8.52
CA ASP A 290 20.71 0.14 8.05
C ASP A 290 21.13 0.87 6.75
N ILE A 291 20.16 1.47 6.05
CA ILE A 291 20.33 2.18 4.77
C ILE A 291 20.30 3.68 5.01
N HIS A 292 21.19 4.42 4.35
CA HIS A 292 21.13 5.88 4.33
C HIS A 292 19.90 6.38 3.58
N ASP A 293 19.46 7.59 3.91
CA ASP A 293 18.41 8.28 3.20
C ASP A 293 18.77 8.39 1.71
N ILE A 294 17.79 8.15 0.82
CA ILE A 294 18.01 8.05 -0.63
C ILE A 294 17.52 9.30 -1.36
N GLY A 295 16.29 9.75 -1.06
CA GLY A 295 15.69 10.88 -1.77
C GLY A 295 14.18 10.88 -1.71
N ILE A 296 13.58 11.66 -2.60
CA ILE A 296 12.13 11.76 -2.78
C ILE A 296 11.81 11.43 -4.24
N LEU A 297 10.80 10.59 -4.45
CA LEU A 297 10.29 10.23 -5.76
C LEU A 297 8.83 10.68 -5.91
N ALA A 298 8.44 11.06 -7.14
CA ALA A 298 7.06 11.44 -7.43
C ALA A 298 6.63 11.00 -8.83
N GLY A 299 5.36 10.67 -8.98
CA GLY A 299 4.76 10.26 -10.25
C GLY A 299 3.25 10.22 -10.19
N THR A 300 2.62 9.91 -11.32
CA THR A 300 1.17 9.69 -11.43
C THR A 300 0.81 8.20 -11.46
N ASP A 301 1.79 7.33 -11.67
CA ASP A 301 1.64 5.87 -11.67
C ASP A 301 2.19 5.30 -10.35
N PRO A 302 1.35 4.74 -9.46
CA PRO A 302 1.78 4.22 -8.17
C PRO A 302 2.64 2.95 -8.28
N VAL A 303 2.46 2.16 -9.35
CA VAL A 303 3.21 0.92 -9.58
C VAL A 303 4.64 1.26 -10.00
N ALA A 304 4.79 2.16 -10.97
CA ALA A 304 6.08 2.69 -11.42
C ALA A 304 6.85 3.34 -10.27
N LEU A 305 6.16 4.14 -9.46
CA LEU A 305 6.76 4.85 -8.33
C LEU A 305 7.27 3.89 -7.26
N ASP A 306 6.46 2.93 -6.83
CA ASP A 306 6.86 1.94 -5.82
C ASP A 306 7.94 1.00 -6.38
N GLN A 307 7.88 0.62 -7.67
CA GLN A 307 8.94 -0.16 -8.33
C GLN A 307 10.27 0.59 -8.34
N ALA A 308 10.27 1.88 -8.67
CA ALA A 308 11.49 2.70 -8.65
C ALA A 308 12.11 2.76 -7.25
N CYS A 309 11.29 2.91 -6.20
CA CYS A 309 11.76 2.86 -4.82
C CYS A 309 12.38 1.50 -4.46
N VAL A 310 11.72 0.41 -4.83
CA VAL A 310 12.22 -0.96 -4.62
C VAL A 310 13.57 -1.16 -5.30
N ASP A 311 13.71 -0.75 -6.56
CA ASP A 311 14.96 -0.87 -7.32
C ASP A 311 16.11 -0.08 -6.67
N LEU A 312 15.81 1.10 -6.13
CA LEU A 312 16.79 1.89 -5.39
C LEU A 312 17.22 1.20 -4.08
N ILE A 313 16.29 0.54 -3.37
CA ILE A 313 16.65 -0.27 -2.20
C ILE A 313 17.56 -1.43 -2.59
N TYR A 314 17.27 -2.15 -3.68
CA TYR A 314 18.13 -3.26 -4.13
C TYR A 314 19.55 -2.80 -4.52
N GLN A 315 19.73 -1.53 -4.90
CA GLN A 315 21.02 -0.94 -5.26
C GLN A 315 21.76 -0.30 -4.08
N ALA A 316 21.08 -0.06 -2.94
CA ALA A 316 21.66 0.63 -1.80
C ALA A 316 22.64 -0.26 -1.02
N GLU A 317 23.67 0.35 -0.44
CA GLU A 317 24.55 -0.32 0.53
C GLU A 317 23.82 -0.51 1.87
N GLY A 318 24.04 -1.65 2.55
CA GLY A 318 23.40 -1.98 3.83
C GLY A 318 21.93 -2.45 3.70
N ASN A 319 21.52 -2.85 2.51
CA ASN A 319 20.12 -3.17 2.19
C ASN A 319 19.65 -4.56 2.66
N GLU A 320 20.53 -5.41 3.21
CA GLU A 320 20.25 -6.83 3.41
C GLU A 320 19.06 -7.09 4.35
N ALA A 321 18.85 -6.26 5.35
CA ALA A 321 17.73 -6.45 6.28
C ALA A 321 16.40 -6.09 5.62
N LEU A 322 16.37 -4.96 4.89
CA LEU A 322 15.16 -4.52 4.19
C LEU A 322 14.82 -5.42 3.00
N VAL A 323 15.82 -5.85 2.22
CA VAL A 323 15.64 -6.82 1.14
C VAL A 323 15.06 -8.15 1.68
N ARG A 324 15.64 -8.69 2.77
CA ARG A 324 15.06 -9.90 3.41
C ARG A 324 13.62 -9.70 3.86
N ARG A 325 13.25 -8.50 4.32
CA ARG A 325 11.88 -8.18 4.71
C ARG A 325 10.98 -8.18 3.48
N MET A 326 11.38 -7.51 2.40
CA MET A 326 10.61 -7.45 1.15
C MET A 326 10.41 -8.84 0.52
N GLU A 327 11.48 -9.61 0.39
CA GLU A 327 11.44 -10.96 -0.19
C GLU A 327 10.70 -11.94 0.72
N GLY A 328 10.97 -11.91 2.02
CA GLY A 328 10.35 -12.82 2.99
C GLY A 328 8.84 -12.62 3.15
N GLN A 329 8.32 -11.46 2.76
CA GLN A 329 6.90 -11.14 2.73
C GLN A 329 6.33 -11.11 1.32
N HIS A 330 7.05 -11.59 0.30
CA HIS A 330 6.64 -11.56 -1.11
C HIS A 330 6.23 -10.16 -1.60
N GLY A 331 6.84 -9.09 -1.05
CA GLY A 331 6.38 -7.71 -1.25
C GLY A 331 6.24 -7.30 -2.73
N ILE A 332 7.09 -7.84 -3.61
CA ILE A 332 7.07 -7.57 -5.06
C ILE A 332 5.79 -8.09 -5.72
N HIS A 333 5.16 -9.12 -5.17
CA HIS A 333 3.91 -9.68 -5.70
C HIS A 333 2.78 -8.63 -5.76
N THR A 334 2.76 -7.65 -4.85
CA THR A 334 1.83 -6.51 -4.93
C THR A 334 1.98 -5.75 -6.24
N LEU A 335 3.23 -5.47 -6.67
CA LEU A 335 3.50 -4.73 -7.91
C LEU A 335 3.20 -5.57 -9.15
N GLU A 336 3.51 -6.87 -9.09
CA GLU A 336 3.22 -7.82 -10.18
C GLU A 336 1.71 -7.93 -10.41
N HIS A 337 0.93 -8.06 -9.34
CA HIS A 337 -0.52 -8.10 -9.45
C HIS A 337 -1.10 -6.75 -9.88
N ALA A 338 -0.58 -5.63 -9.34
CA ALA A 338 -1.00 -4.29 -9.71
C ALA A 338 -0.82 -4.02 -11.23
N GLU A 339 0.33 -4.42 -11.80
CA GLU A 339 0.56 -4.34 -13.23
C GLU A 339 -0.37 -5.29 -14.02
N ALA A 340 -0.57 -6.51 -13.54
CA ALA A 340 -1.43 -7.50 -14.20
C ALA A 340 -2.90 -7.08 -14.29
N ILE A 341 -3.40 -6.31 -13.31
CA ILE A 341 -4.76 -5.75 -13.32
C ILE A 341 -4.87 -4.39 -14.02
N GLY A 342 -3.76 -3.87 -14.55
CA GLY A 342 -3.72 -2.60 -15.30
C GLY A 342 -3.77 -1.35 -14.42
N LEU A 343 -3.39 -1.43 -13.13
CA LEU A 343 -3.32 -0.26 -12.24
C LEU A 343 -2.17 0.69 -12.64
N GLY A 344 -1.13 0.19 -13.26
CA GLY A 344 0.05 0.93 -13.70
C GLY A 344 1.09 0.00 -14.29
N SER A 345 2.31 0.48 -14.51
CA SER A 345 3.40 -0.28 -15.09
C SER A 345 4.63 -0.33 -14.20
N ARG A 346 5.27 -1.50 -14.13
CA ARG A 346 6.59 -1.65 -13.47
C ARG A 346 7.74 -1.10 -14.31
N THR A 347 7.46 -0.73 -15.56
CA THR A 347 8.44 -0.08 -16.45
C THR A 347 8.36 1.43 -16.30
N TYR A 348 9.48 2.08 -15.99
CA TYR A 348 9.53 3.52 -15.74
C TYR A 348 10.80 4.18 -16.30
N GLU A 349 10.74 5.49 -16.51
CA GLU A 349 11.89 6.37 -16.76
C GLU A 349 12.13 7.21 -15.48
N LEU A 350 13.31 7.04 -14.85
CA LEU A 350 13.70 7.85 -13.68
C LEU A 350 14.33 9.17 -14.14
N VAL A 351 13.69 10.28 -13.80
CA VAL A 351 14.13 11.64 -14.19
C VAL A 351 14.59 12.41 -12.95
N SER A 352 15.91 12.58 -12.77
CA SER A 352 16.42 13.43 -11.71
C SER A 352 16.16 14.91 -12.02
N ILE A 353 15.68 15.64 -11.01
CA ILE A 353 15.55 17.10 -11.04
C ILE A 353 16.74 17.81 -10.37
N ASP A 354 17.68 17.05 -9.83
CA ASP A 354 18.94 17.60 -9.30
C ASP A 354 19.79 18.14 -10.47
N GLY A 355 20.28 19.34 -10.34
CA GLY A 355 20.97 20.10 -11.40
C GLY A 355 22.38 19.61 -11.72
#